data_49f1c8682a364a63c21eb0e99aa72eca
#
_entry.id   49f1c8682a364a63c21eb0e99aa72eca
#
_cell.length_a   1.000
_cell.length_b   1.000
_cell.length_c   1.000
_cell.angle_alpha   90.00
_cell.angle_beta   90.00
_cell.angle_gamma   90.00
#
_symmetry.space_group_name_H-M   'P 1'
#
loop_
_entity.id
_entity.type
_entity.pdbx_description
1 polymer ?
#
loop_
_entity_poly.entity_id
_entity_poly.type
_entity_poly.pdbx_seq_one_letter_code
_entity_poly.pdbx_strand_id
1 'polypeptide(L)' 'MLLRWEGTDVAFRQYRRKQIAELRPYIPGEEMSGISISAEDRNAGSPKAGDMIARNPKNHADQWLVAAKYFADNFEPT' A
#
# COMPACT_ATOMS: atom_id res chain seq x y z
N MET A 1 15.10 -8.20 11.48
CA MET A 1 15.76 -6.91 11.51
C MET A 1 15.00 -5.87 10.72
N LEU A 2 15.01 -4.72 11.21
CA LEU A 2 14.25 -3.67 10.61
C LEU A 2 14.92 -3.09 9.40
N LEU A 3 14.16 -2.88 8.38
CA LEU A 3 14.67 -2.20 7.21
C LEU A 3 14.94 -0.77 7.49
N ARG A 4 15.96 -0.28 6.88
CA ARG A 4 16.22 1.11 6.91
C ARG A 4 15.64 1.77 5.70
N TRP A 5 14.92 2.82 5.94
CA TRP A 5 14.29 3.57 4.87
C TRP A 5 15.13 4.80 4.60
N GLU A 6 15.55 4.93 3.37
CA GLU A 6 16.41 6.05 3.03
C GLU A 6 15.81 6.80 1.88
N GLY A 7 15.97 8.10 1.91
CA GLY A 7 15.52 8.94 0.83
C GLY A 7 14.02 8.86 0.64
N THR A 8 13.61 8.55 -0.57
CA THR A 8 12.21 8.61 -0.94
C THR A 8 11.37 7.49 -0.38
N ASP A 9 11.99 6.52 0.28
CA ASP A 9 11.24 5.38 0.77
C ASP A 9 10.73 5.55 2.19
N VAL A 10 10.91 6.71 2.79
CA VAL A 10 10.57 6.89 4.20
C VAL A 10 9.10 6.72 4.50
N ALA A 11 8.23 6.89 3.51
CA ALA A 11 6.79 6.76 3.72
C ALA A 11 6.31 5.32 3.76
N PHE A 12 7.11 4.39 3.26
CA PHE A 12 6.71 2.99 3.26
C PHE A 12 7.13 2.32 4.54
N ARG A 13 6.20 1.56 5.15
CA ARG A 13 6.48 0.77 6.34
C ARG A 13 6.06 -0.64 6.10
N GLN A 14 6.61 -1.56 6.85
CA GLN A 14 6.25 -2.96 6.75
C GLN A 14 5.04 -3.26 7.61
N TYR A 15 4.11 -4.00 7.04
CA TYR A 15 2.93 -4.47 7.74
C TYR A 15 2.83 -5.97 7.52
N ARG A 16 2.39 -6.67 8.55
CA ARG A 16 2.35 -8.10 8.53
C ARG A 16 0.97 -8.66 8.21
N ARG A 17 0.98 -9.66 7.38
CA ARG A 17 -0.17 -10.46 7.07
C ARG A 17 0.37 -11.87 6.93
N LYS A 18 -0.12 -12.67 6.02
CA LYS A 18 0.50 -13.93 5.70
C LYS A 18 1.87 -13.74 5.10
N GLN A 19 2.06 -12.67 4.39
CA GLN A 19 3.37 -12.31 3.87
C GLN A 19 3.57 -10.83 4.13
N ILE A 20 4.82 -10.42 4.17
CA ILE A 20 5.14 -9.04 4.46
C ILE A 20 4.99 -8.20 3.20
N ALA A 21 4.34 -7.07 3.35
CA ALA A 21 4.25 -6.06 2.32
C ALA A 21 4.63 -4.72 2.93
N GLU A 22 5.05 -3.80 2.09
CA GLU A 22 5.37 -2.45 2.53
C GLU A 22 4.25 -1.54 2.07
N LEU A 23 3.69 -0.79 2.98
CA LEU A 23 2.53 0.04 2.68
C LEU A 23 2.76 1.48 3.10
N ARG A 24 2.14 2.38 2.36
CA ARG A 24 2.07 3.78 2.74
C ARG A 24 0.66 4.30 2.49
N PRO A 25 0.26 5.39 3.16
CA PRO A 25 -1.05 5.97 2.89
C PRO A 25 -1.15 6.49 1.46
N TYR A 26 -2.34 6.34 0.88
CA TYR A 26 -2.65 6.99 -0.38
C TYR A 26 -2.81 8.49 -0.15
N ILE A 27 -2.22 9.28 -1.01
CA ILE A 27 -2.32 10.73 -0.95
C ILE A 27 -3.30 11.16 -2.03
N PRO A 28 -4.47 11.73 -1.65
CA PRO A 28 -5.44 12.14 -2.66
C PRO A 28 -4.81 13.04 -3.71
N GLY A 29 -5.09 12.73 -4.96
CA GLY A 29 -4.56 13.49 -6.08
C GLY A 29 -3.23 13.00 -6.62
N GLU A 30 -2.60 12.01 -5.98
CA GLU A 30 -1.33 11.52 -6.49
C GLU A 30 -1.52 10.71 -7.76
N GLU A 31 -0.45 10.59 -8.52
CA GLU A 31 -0.46 9.84 -9.76
C GLU A 31 -0.56 8.34 -9.47
N MET A 32 -1.53 7.70 -10.09
CA MET A 32 -1.80 6.29 -9.84
C MET A 32 -1.35 5.37 -10.98
N SER A 33 -0.69 5.88 -11.99
CA SER A 33 -0.22 5.00 -13.06
C SER A 33 0.81 4.02 -12.49
N GLY A 34 0.75 2.78 -12.93
CA GLY A 34 1.64 1.76 -12.41
C GLY A 34 1.16 1.12 -11.11
N ILE A 35 0.03 1.55 -10.57
CA ILE A 35 -0.52 0.98 -9.36
C ILE A 35 -1.78 0.19 -9.72
N SER A 36 -1.79 -1.10 -9.38
CA SER A 36 -2.92 -1.96 -9.70
C SER A 36 -4.07 -1.71 -8.74
N ILE A 37 -5.27 -1.62 -9.28
CA ILE A 37 -6.48 -1.43 -8.48
C ILE A 37 -7.48 -2.49 -8.93
N SER A 38 -8.01 -3.26 -7.98
CA SER A 38 -8.97 -4.30 -8.34
C SER A 38 -10.27 -3.68 -8.81
N ALA A 39 -11.04 -4.44 -9.60
CA ALA A 39 -12.33 -3.96 -10.07
C ALA A 39 -13.27 -3.70 -8.90
N GLU A 40 -13.21 -4.54 -7.87
CA GLU A 40 -14.06 -4.37 -6.70
C GLU A 40 -13.75 -3.07 -5.98
N ASP A 41 -12.47 -2.77 -5.79
CA ASP A 41 -12.08 -1.53 -5.14
C ASP A 41 -12.47 -0.32 -5.97
N ARG A 42 -12.27 -0.42 -7.28
CA ARG A 42 -12.63 0.66 -8.18
C ARG A 42 -14.13 0.95 -8.13
N ASN A 43 -14.94 -0.12 -8.09
CA ASN A 43 -16.38 0.02 -8.01
C ASN A 43 -16.83 0.61 -6.67
N ALA A 44 -16.03 0.41 -5.64
CA ALA A 44 -16.32 0.97 -4.33
C ALA A 44 -15.84 2.41 -4.17
N GLY A 45 -15.22 2.98 -5.21
CA GLY A 45 -14.81 4.36 -5.19
C GLY A 45 -13.33 4.61 -4.95
N SER A 46 -12.53 3.55 -4.89
CA SER A 46 -11.09 3.73 -4.71
C SER A 46 -10.43 4.20 -6.01
N PRO A 47 -9.35 4.97 -5.92
CA PRO A 47 -8.65 5.35 -4.69
C PRO A 47 -9.34 6.50 -3.98
N LYS A 48 -9.28 6.47 -2.65
CA LYS A 48 -9.88 7.52 -1.86
C LYS A 48 -9.09 7.67 -0.56
N ALA A 49 -9.33 8.77 0.14
CA ALA A 49 -8.64 9.04 1.39
C ALA A 49 -8.82 7.86 2.35
N GLY A 50 -7.73 7.46 2.98
CA GLY A 50 -7.73 6.33 3.89
C GLY A 50 -7.25 5.03 3.28
N ASP A 51 -7.21 4.94 1.96
CA ASP A 51 -6.67 3.76 1.29
C ASP A 51 -5.14 3.75 1.43
N MET A 52 -4.56 2.59 1.17
CA MET A 52 -3.11 2.41 1.26
C MET A 52 -2.55 1.97 -0.09
N ILE A 53 -1.29 2.27 -0.28
CA ILE A 53 -0.55 1.78 -1.44
C ILE A 53 0.46 0.75 -0.93
N ALA A 54 0.40 -0.44 -1.47
CA ALA A 54 1.31 -1.52 -1.10
C ALA A 54 2.34 -1.72 -2.18
N ARG A 55 3.50 -2.22 -1.79
CA ARG A 55 4.51 -2.61 -2.78
C ARG A 55 5.20 -3.89 -2.32
N ASN A 56 5.69 -4.63 -3.30
CA ASN A 56 6.46 -5.82 -3.05
C ASN A 56 7.86 -5.41 -2.58
N PRO A 57 8.30 -5.82 -1.39
CA PRO A 57 9.61 -5.42 -0.90
C PRO A 57 10.77 -5.87 -1.79
N LYS A 58 10.55 -6.89 -2.61
CA LYS A 58 11.59 -7.38 -3.51
C LYS A 58 11.51 -6.76 -4.88
N ASN A 59 10.43 -6.08 -5.20
CA ASN A 59 10.26 -5.43 -6.49
C ASN A 59 9.37 -4.22 -6.28
N HIS A 60 9.95 -3.09 -6.05
CA HIS A 60 9.23 -1.87 -5.71
C HIS A 60 8.36 -1.33 -6.85
N ALA A 61 8.57 -1.82 -8.06
CA ALA A 61 7.70 -1.44 -9.17
C ALA A 61 6.37 -2.16 -9.12
N ASP A 62 6.28 -3.24 -8.34
CA ASP A 62 5.07 -4.02 -8.19
C ASP A 62 4.25 -3.42 -7.05
N GLN A 63 3.30 -2.55 -7.41
CA GLN A 63 2.50 -1.81 -6.43
C GLN A 63 1.03 -2.01 -6.70
N TRP A 64 0.24 -1.99 -5.63
CA TRP A 64 -1.21 -2.16 -5.75
C TRP A 64 -1.92 -1.40 -4.64
N LEU A 65 -3.20 -1.13 -4.87
CA LEU A 65 -4.02 -0.42 -3.89
C LEU A 65 -4.58 -1.40 -2.87
N VAL A 66 -4.61 -0.99 -1.63
CA VAL A 66 -5.25 -1.74 -0.54
C VAL A 66 -6.30 -0.83 0.05
N ALA A 67 -7.57 -1.21 -0.09
CA ALA A 67 -8.65 -0.38 0.44
C ALA A 67 -8.55 -0.29 1.96
N ALA A 68 -8.98 0.85 2.50
CA ALA A 68 -8.84 1.13 3.92
C ALA A 68 -9.41 0.03 4.79
N LYS A 69 -10.59 -0.47 4.43
CA LYS A 69 -11.23 -1.51 5.23
C LYS A 69 -10.42 -2.80 5.20
N TYR A 70 -9.94 -3.18 4.02
CA TYR A 70 -9.14 -4.38 3.89
C TYR A 70 -7.85 -4.25 4.68
N PHE A 71 -7.23 -3.07 4.64
CA PHE A 71 -6.02 -2.83 5.39
C PHE A 71 -6.27 -3.00 6.89
N ALA A 72 -7.33 -2.41 7.39
CA ALA A 72 -7.63 -2.48 8.82
C ALA A 72 -7.89 -3.91 9.28
N ASP A 73 -8.49 -4.72 8.41
CA ASP A 73 -8.88 -6.08 8.79
C ASP A 73 -7.74 -7.09 8.64
N ASN A 74 -6.76 -6.82 7.81
CA ASN A 74 -5.81 -7.85 7.39
C ASN A 74 -4.34 -7.52 7.66
N PHE A 75 -4.01 -6.33 8.07
CA PHE A 75 -2.63 -5.92 8.25
C PHE A 75 -2.40 -5.39 9.64
N GLU A 76 -1.19 -5.61 10.14
CA GLU A 76 -0.78 -5.01 11.39
C GLU A 76 0.69 -4.61 11.27
N PRO A 77 1.13 -3.56 11.97
CA PRO A 77 2.53 -3.13 11.92
C PRO A 77 3.44 -4.22 12.49
N THR A 78 4.58 -4.38 11.91
CA THR A 78 5.58 -5.33 12.45
C THR A 78 6.57 -4.65 13.37
#